data_35a4e415ad34d26dbad0d7a5d37ae830
#
_entry.id   35a4e415ad34d26dbad0d7a5d37ae830
#
_cell.length_a   1.000
_cell.length_b   1.000
_cell.length_c   1.000
_cell.angle_alpha   90.00
_cell.angle_beta   90.00
_cell.angle_gamma   90.00
#
_symmetry.space_group_name_H-M   'P 1'
#
loop_
_entity.id
_entity.type
_entity.pdbx_description
1 polymer ?
#
loop_
_entity_poly.entity_id
_entity_poly.type
_entity_poly.pdbx_seq_one_letter_code
_entity_poly.pdbx_strand_id
1 'polypeptide(L)'
;MALITCPTCSSEDIDGTPQPDSRLLIHCNACGHEWLRGEARRDPARPAVQTAESLQATFPSPADVRPDVRERVMLLTSEFLMERPEPDPAVEAYRVRYAELFTRDGLRTATPDQLLHFANSTTVADPGNISGFNRAWKTAGPDKAAAQVRATIEYLLFGPESLKLEDRMTHLVDGTKKGLGFPSFKESLLTKVLCVVEPERFLPIVKYTAAAGGKKELTKAVFELDLPPVEKSAWTVGRLAVWSNDLLRSLIGNELPDLQEAARFLQWAKTQPVLSAS
;
A
#
# COMPACT_ATOMS: atom_id res chain seq x y z
N MET A 1 6.17 -29.88 44.37
CA MET A 1 4.96 -29.49 43.60
C MET A 1 3.77 -29.79 44.52
N ALA A 2 2.93 -28.81 44.80
CA ALA A 2 1.71 -29.04 45.57
C ALA A 2 0.75 -29.88 44.70
N LEU A 3 0.34 -31.05 45.19
CA LEU A 3 -0.70 -31.86 44.59
C LEU A 3 -1.97 -31.03 44.50
N ILE A 4 -2.61 -31.07 43.34
CA ILE A 4 -3.86 -30.36 43.13
C ILE A 4 -4.97 -31.36 43.46
N THR A 5 -5.80 -31.01 44.44
CA THR A 5 -6.97 -31.80 44.82
C THR A 5 -8.24 -30.98 44.60
N CYS A 6 -9.34 -31.67 44.32
CA CYS A 6 -10.64 -31.00 44.19
C CYS A 6 -11.06 -30.36 45.55
N PRO A 7 -11.43 -29.08 45.57
CA PRO A 7 -11.84 -28.41 46.78
C PRO A 7 -13.15 -28.94 47.35
N THR A 8 -13.94 -29.67 46.59
CA THR A 8 -15.25 -30.21 46.97
C THR A 8 -15.19 -31.62 47.53
N CYS A 9 -14.39 -32.52 46.91
CA CYS A 9 -14.36 -33.92 47.27
C CYS A 9 -12.95 -34.48 47.58
N SER A 10 -11.93 -33.61 47.53
CA SER A 10 -10.50 -33.95 47.78
C SER A 10 -9.92 -34.98 46.79
N SER A 11 -10.60 -35.32 45.71
CA SER A 11 -10.08 -36.21 44.67
C SER A 11 -8.91 -35.58 43.95
N GLU A 12 -7.94 -36.40 43.58
CA GLU A 12 -6.81 -36.04 42.70
C GLU A 12 -7.09 -36.28 41.20
N ASP A 13 -8.25 -36.93 40.91
CA ASP A 13 -8.67 -37.25 39.55
C ASP A 13 -9.29 -35.98 38.92
N ILE A 14 -8.43 -35.17 38.31
CA ILE A 14 -8.76 -33.87 37.76
C ILE A 14 -8.14 -33.67 36.40
N ASP A 15 -8.90 -33.04 35.47
CA ASP A 15 -8.44 -32.56 34.18
C ASP A 15 -8.34 -31.05 34.13
N GLY A 16 -7.41 -30.53 33.32
CA GLY A 16 -7.21 -29.10 33.19
C GLY A 16 -7.25 -28.64 31.73
N THR A 17 -8.14 -27.71 31.40
CA THR A 17 -8.26 -27.11 30.08
C THR A 17 -7.76 -25.65 30.10
N PRO A 18 -6.73 -25.30 29.30
CA PRO A 18 -6.24 -23.94 29.20
C PRO A 18 -7.33 -22.96 28.69
N GLN A 19 -7.47 -21.84 29.37
CA GLN A 19 -8.38 -20.75 28.98
C GLN A 19 -7.62 -19.63 28.25
N PRO A 20 -8.32 -18.83 27.41
CA PRO A 20 -7.70 -17.72 26.69
C PRO A 20 -7.03 -16.68 27.58
N ASP A 21 -7.46 -16.54 28.83
CA ASP A 21 -6.91 -15.61 29.82
C ASP A 21 -5.74 -16.17 30.65
N SER A 22 -5.14 -17.27 30.17
CA SER A 22 -4.01 -17.96 30.82
C SER A 22 -4.33 -18.68 32.12
N ARG A 23 -5.60 -18.77 32.51
CA ARG A 23 -6.06 -19.65 33.61
C ARG A 23 -6.26 -21.08 33.11
N LEU A 24 -6.31 -22.01 34.03
CA LEU A 24 -6.72 -23.39 33.79
C LEU A 24 -8.13 -23.58 34.34
N LEU A 25 -9.08 -23.97 33.49
CA LEU A 25 -10.34 -24.51 34.00
C LEU A 25 -10.09 -25.95 34.42
N ILE A 26 -10.21 -26.23 35.70
CA ILE A 26 -10.02 -27.55 36.29
C ILE A 26 -11.40 -28.21 36.42
N HIS A 27 -11.52 -29.45 35.95
CA HIS A 27 -12.69 -30.31 36.14
C HIS A 27 -12.33 -31.51 37.00
N CYS A 28 -13.13 -31.79 37.99
CA CYS A 28 -12.98 -32.98 38.80
C CYS A 28 -13.82 -34.16 38.24
N ASN A 29 -13.15 -35.22 37.81
CA ASN A 29 -13.82 -36.39 37.25
C ASN A 29 -14.63 -37.16 38.26
N ALA A 30 -14.30 -37.05 39.56
CA ALA A 30 -14.98 -37.75 40.63
C ALA A 30 -16.32 -37.11 41.05
N CYS A 31 -16.47 -35.79 41.02
CA CYS A 31 -17.69 -35.11 41.50
C CYS A 31 -18.24 -34.06 40.52
N GLY A 32 -17.60 -33.86 39.37
CA GLY A 32 -18.04 -32.90 38.35
C GLY A 32 -17.81 -31.43 38.69
N HIS A 33 -17.14 -31.12 39.83
CA HIS A 33 -16.87 -29.75 40.23
C HIS A 33 -15.85 -29.06 39.30
N GLU A 34 -16.16 -27.85 38.87
CA GLU A 34 -15.27 -27.05 38.02
C GLU A 34 -14.80 -25.77 38.75
N TRP A 35 -13.51 -25.45 38.61
CA TRP A 35 -12.97 -24.19 39.12
C TRP A 35 -11.81 -23.69 38.27
N LEU A 36 -11.56 -22.37 38.33
CA LEU A 36 -10.45 -21.75 37.64
C LEU A 36 -9.22 -21.69 38.53
N ARG A 37 -8.07 -22.11 38.00
CA ARG A 37 -6.78 -22.02 38.67
C ARG A 37 -5.86 -21.05 37.94
N GLY A 38 -5.13 -20.27 38.74
CA GLY A 38 -4.22 -19.22 38.27
C GLY A 38 -4.87 -17.84 38.39
N GLU A 39 -4.03 -16.83 38.48
CA GLU A 39 -4.49 -15.45 38.38
C GLU A 39 -4.80 -15.17 36.90
N ALA A 40 -5.94 -14.56 36.64
CA ALA A 40 -6.19 -13.99 35.32
C ALA A 40 -5.05 -13.00 35.02
N ARG A 41 -4.17 -13.34 34.10
CA ARG A 41 -3.30 -12.30 33.56
C ARG A 41 -4.24 -11.23 33.03
N ARG A 42 -4.28 -10.08 33.68
CA ARG A 42 -4.70 -8.87 33.01
C ARG A 42 -3.67 -8.70 31.91
N ASP A 43 -4.05 -9.11 30.69
CA ASP A 43 -3.32 -8.67 29.51
C ASP A 43 -3.20 -7.15 29.67
N PRO A 44 -1.98 -6.59 29.78
CA PRO A 44 -1.82 -5.14 29.71
C PRO A 44 -2.53 -4.79 28.42
N ALA A 45 -3.65 -4.08 28.52
CA ALA A 45 -4.70 -3.88 27.51
C ALA A 45 -4.09 -3.99 26.10
N ARG A 46 -4.34 -5.13 25.44
CA ARG A 46 -3.78 -5.38 24.10
C ARG A 46 -4.10 -4.13 23.34
N PRO A 47 -3.11 -3.33 22.88
CA PRO A 47 -3.39 -2.05 22.27
C PRO A 47 -4.47 -2.31 21.23
N ALA A 48 -5.59 -1.61 21.32
CA ALA A 48 -6.75 -1.84 20.48
C ALA A 48 -6.24 -1.96 19.05
N VAL A 49 -6.52 -3.09 18.38
CA VAL A 49 -6.05 -3.32 17.01
C VAL A 49 -6.59 -2.17 16.20
N GLN A 50 -5.71 -1.26 15.79
CA GLN A 50 -6.10 -0.10 15.00
C GLN A 50 -6.69 -0.61 13.69
N THR A 51 -7.97 -0.33 13.46
CA THR A 51 -8.61 -0.68 12.19
C THR A 51 -8.05 0.19 11.06
N ALA A 52 -8.18 -0.24 9.82
CA ALA A 52 -7.77 0.57 8.67
C ALA A 52 -8.48 1.93 8.67
N GLU A 53 -9.74 1.98 9.08
CA GLU A 53 -10.54 3.21 9.18
C GLU A 53 -9.98 4.16 10.26
N SER A 54 -9.64 3.63 11.44
CA SER A 54 -9.07 4.46 12.52
C SER A 54 -7.68 5.00 12.14
N LEU A 55 -6.88 4.22 11.44
CA LEU A 55 -5.59 4.67 10.90
C LEU A 55 -5.78 5.75 9.83
N GLN A 56 -6.70 5.52 8.89
CA GLN A 56 -7.00 6.49 7.83
C GLN A 56 -7.49 7.82 8.39
N ALA A 57 -8.27 7.81 9.49
CA ALA A 57 -8.73 9.01 10.18
C ALA A 57 -7.59 9.81 10.84
N THR A 58 -6.43 9.17 11.11
CA THR A 58 -5.23 9.82 11.65
C THR A 58 -4.18 10.13 10.56
N PHE A 59 -4.44 9.73 9.32
CA PHE A 59 -3.56 10.04 8.20
C PHE A 59 -3.67 11.53 7.86
N PRO A 60 -2.55 12.20 7.51
CA PRO A 60 -2.57 13.62 7.14
C PRO A 60 -3.62 13.96 6.07
N SER A 61 -4.22 15.11 6.21
CA SER A 61 -5.27 15.62 5.33
C SER A 61 -4.86 16.96 4.69
N PRO A 62 -5.55 17.42 3.65
CA PRO A 62 -5.28 18.76 3.11
C PRO A 62 -5.45 19.88 4.15
N ALA A 63 -6.26 19.68 5.19
CA ALA A 63 -6.46 20.67 6.24
C ALA A 63 -5.19 20.94 7.08
N ASP A 64 -4.27 19.97 7.11
CA ASP A 64 -3.03 20.06 7.90
C ASP A 64 -1.94 20.90 7.19
N VAL A 65 -2.14 21.28 5.92
CA VAL A 65 -1.23 22.18 5.20
C VAL A 65 -1.47 23.63 5.65
N ARG A 66 -0.42 24.32 6.05
CA ARG A 66 -0.48 25.71 6.47
C ARG A 66 -0.94 26.64 5.32
N PRO A 67 -1.64 27.76 5.63
CA PRO A 67 -2.12 28.69 4.60
C PRO A 67 -1.01 29.28 3.72
N ASP A 68 0.13 29.66 4.30
CA ASP A 68 1.29 30.21 3.60
C ASP A 68 1.91 29.20 2.62
N VAL A 69 1.94 27.92 2.99
CA VAL A 69 2.40 26.84 2.11
C VAL A 69 1.44 26.63 0.94
N ARG A 70 0.13 26.71 1.17
CA ARG A 70 -0.87 26.62 0.09
C ARG A 70 -0.72 27.76 -0.91
N GLU A 71 -0.57 29.00 -0.42
CA GLU A 71 -0.36 30.16 -1.26
C GLU A 71 0.90 29.99 -2.11
N ARG A 72 2.01 29.56 -1.51
CA ARG A 72 3.25 29.23 -2.23
C ARG A 72 3.00 28.19 -3.33
N VAL A 73 2.30 27.10 -3.03
CA VAL A 73 2.01 26.04 -4.02
C VAL A 73 1.16 26.59 -5.17
N MET A 74 0.18 27.44 -4.92
CA MET A 74 -0.62 28.10 -5.96
C MET A 74 0.25 28.98 -6.89
N LEU A 75 1.18 29.74 -6.33
CA LEU A 75 2.12 30.55 -7.12
C LEU A 75 3.03 29.66 -7.99
N LEU A 76 3.60 28.62 -7.40
CA LEU A 76 4.42 27.64 -8.12
C LEU A 76 3.63 26.93 -9.23
N THR A 77 2.36 26.60 -8.98
CA THR A 77 1.49 25.97 -10.00
C THR A 77 1.31 26.91 -11.20
N SER A 78 1.07 28.20 -10.93
CA SER A 78 0.92 29.21 -12.00
C SER A 78 2.21 29.38 -12.81
N GLU A 79 3.37 29.40 -12.14
CA GLU A 79 4.68 29.49 -12.80
C GLU A 79 4.96 28.23 -13.65
N PHE A 80 4.74 27.04 -13.10
CA PHE A 80 4.91 25.79 -13.83
C PHE A 80 4.05 25.73 -15.11
N LEU A 81 2.79 26.17 -15.03
CA LEU A 81 1.88 26.18 -16.17
C LEU A 81 2.36 27.07 -17.33
N MET A 82 3.11 28.16 -17.05
CA MET A 82 3.69 29.03 -18.06
C MET A 82 4.91 28.41 -18.76
N GLU A 83 5.67 27.57 -18.06
CA GLU A 83 6.96 27.04 -18.53
C GLU A 83 6.91 25.55 -18.92
N ARG A 84 5.78 24.86 -18.67
CA ARG A 84 5.68 23.43 -18.90
C ARG A 84 5.90 23.06 -20.37
N PRO A 85 6.59 21.93 -20.64
CA PRO A 85 6.70 21.40 -21.98
C PRO A 85 5.36 20.83 -22.48
N GLU A 86 5.22 20.74 -23.78
CA GLU A 86 4.08 20.06 -24.41
C GLU A 86 3.96 18.61 -23.93
N PRO A 87 2.72 18.11 -23.75
CA PRO A 87 2.48 16.73 -23.39
C PRO A 87 3.07 15.75 -24.42
N ASP A 88 3.71 14.69 -23.94
CA ASP A 88 4.21 13.64 -24.84
C ASP A 88 3.06 12.73 -25.29
N PRO A 89 2.72 12.71 -26.61
CA PRO A 89 1.64 11.88 -27.12
C PRO A 89 1.88 10.36 -26.92
N ALA A 90 3.13 9.93 -26.71
CA ALA A 90 3.44 8.54 -26.42
C ALA A 90 2.87 8.09 -25.07
N VAL A 91 2.68 9.00 -24.12
CA VAL A 91 2.09 8.72 -22.81
C VAL A 91 0.65 8.26 -22.97
N GLU A 92 -0.16 8.99 -23.73
CA GLU A 92 -1.56 8.65 -23.94
C GLU A 92 -1.71 7.35 -24.76
N ALA A 93 -0.95 7.19 -25.83
CA ALA A 93 -0.95 5.95 -26.59
C ALA A 93 -0.57 4.72 -25.74
N TYR A 94 0.37 4.90 -24.81
CA TYR A 94 0.76 3.86 -23.87
C TYR A 94 -0.37 3.53 -22.87
N ARG A 95 -1.04 4.56 -22.34
CA ARG A 95 -2.16 4.40 -21.40
C ARG A 95 -3.29 3.62 -22.05
N VAL A 96 -3.77 4.06 -23.21
CA VAL A 96 -4.85 3.39 -23.94
C VAL A 96 -4.51 1.92 -24.18
N ARG A 97 -3.32 1.64 -24.69
CA ARG A 97 -2.87 0.27 -24.96
C ARG A 97 -2.92 -0.63 -23.72
N TYR A 98 -2.38 -0.16 -22.60
CA TYR A 98 -2.27 -0.99 -21.41
C TYR A 98 -3.52 -0.96 -20.54
N ALA A 99 -4.36 0.07 -20.60
CA ALA A 99 -5.68 0.05 -19.99
C ALA A 99 -6.56 -1.04 -20.62
N GLU A 100 -6.53 -1.18 -21.96
CA GLU A 100 -7.21 -2.26 -22.67
C GLU A 100 -6.63 -3.64 -22.30
N LEU A 101 -5.29 -3.77 -22.29
CA LEU A 101 -4.62 -5.01 -21.94
C LEU A 101 -4.93 -5.47 -20.51
N PHE A 102 -5.17 -4.57 -19.59
CA PHE A 102 -5.42 -4.88 -18.18
C PHE A 102 -6.91 -4.98 -17.82
N THR A 103 -7.80 -5.02 -18.82
CA THR A 103 -9.17 -5.50 -18.62
C THR A 103 -9.17 -7.01 -18.28
N ARG A 104 -10.28 -7.55 -17.77
CA ARG A 104 -10.38 -9.00 -17.49
C ARG A 104 -10.11 -9.84 -18.75
N ASP A 105 -10.63 -9.43 -19.88
CA ASP A 105 -10.48 -10.15 -21.14
C ASP A 105 -9.08 -9.92 -21.75
N GLY A 106 -8.56 -8.70 -21.70
CA GLY A 106 -7.21 -8.38 -22.14
C GLY A 106 -6.14 -9.17 -21.39
N LEU A 107 -6.28 -9.30 -20.06
CA LEU A 107 -5.34 -10.08 -19.23
C LEU A 107 -5.30 -11.57 -19.63
N ARG A 108 -6.41 -12.16 -20.07
CA ARG A 108 -6.44 -13.57 -20.50
C ARG A 108 -5.58 -13.79 -21.74
N THR A 109 -5.49 -12.81 -22.62
CA THR A 109 -4.77 -12.85 -23.89
C THR A 109 -3.42 -12.14 -23.87
N ALA A 110 -3.09 -11.44 -22.77
CA ALA A 110 -1.83 -10.70 -22.64
C ALA A 110 -0.62 -11.61 -22.83
N THR A 111 0.22 -11.28 -23.82
CA THR A 111 1.41 -12.06 -24.14
C THR A 111 2.57 -11.79 -23.16
N PRO A 112 3.54 -12.73 -23.05
CA PRO A 112 4.74 -12.50 -22.26
C PRO A 112 5.49 -11.22 -22.67
N ASP A 113 5.62 -10.95 -23.94
CA ASP A 113 6.34 -9.76 -24.45
C ASP A 113 5.62 -8.46 -24.08
N GLN A 114 4.29 -8.42 -24.14
CA GLN A 114 3.51 -7.25 -23.73
C GLN A 114 3.71 -6.95 -22.24
N LEU A 115 3.68 -7.96 -21.38
CA LEU A 115 3.85 -7.80 -19.94
C LEU A 115 5.30 -7.41 -19.57
N LEU A 116 6.28 -8.01 -20.25
CA LEU A 116 7.69 -7.67 -20.08
C LEU A 116 7.97 -6.23 -20.55
N HIS A 117 7.43 -5.84 -21.69
CA HIS A 117 7.53 -4.47 -22.21
C HIS A 117 6.88 -3.46 -21.25
N PHE A 118 5.69 -3.76 -20.73
CA PHE A 118 5.05 -2.91 -19.71
C PHE A 118 5.96 -2.67 -18.52
N ALA A 119 6.53 -3.73 -17.94
CA ALA A 119 7.36 -3.62 -16.77
C ALA A 119 8.65 -2.81 -17.02
N ASN A 120 9.24 -2.92 -18.22
CA ASN A 120 10.51 -2.28 -18.56
C ASN A 120 10.37 -0.86 -19.13
N SER A 121 9.18 -0.44 -19.57
CA SER A 121 8.96 0.91 -20.09
C SER A 121 8.98 1.95 -18.97
N THR A 122 9.44 3.16 -19.27
CA THR A 122 9.40 4.35 -18.40
C THR A 122 8.32 5.36 -18.83
N THR A 123 7.55 5.06 -19.89
CA THR A 123 6.70 6.03 -20.59
C THR A 123 5.69 6.75 -19.69
N VAL A 124 4.89 6.03 -18.89
CA VAL A 124 3.92 6.64 -17.98
C VAL A 124 4.56 6.90 -16.62
N ALA A 125 5.27 5.91 -16.10
CA ALA A 125 5.91 5.98 -14.80
C ALA A 125 7.19 5.15 -14.80
N ASP A 126 8.28 5.72 -14.32
CA ASP A 126 9.55 5.00 -14.18
C ASP A 126 9.49 4.08 -12.95
N PRO A 127 9.53 2.75 -13.14
CA PRO A 127 9.53 1.81 -12.02
C PRO A 127 10.88 1.78 -11.28
N GLY A 128 11.90 2.47 -11.77
CA GLY A 128 13.25 2.46 -11.23
C GLY A 128 13.99 1.14 -11.51
N ASN A 129 14.81 0.70 -10.56
CA ASN A 129 15.58 -0.53 -10.73
C ASN A 129 14.70 -1.78 -10.67
N ILE A 130 14.46 -2.40 -11.82
CA ILE A 130 13.69 -3.65 -11.98
C ILE A 130 14.55 -4.86 -12.31
N SER A 131 15.86 -4.82 -12.03
CA SER A 131 16.79 -5.93 -12.28
C SER A 131 16.33 -7.23 -11.58
N GLY A 132 15.76 -7.11 -10.38
CA GLY A 132 15.19 -8.24 -9.65
C GLY A 132 13.99 -8.87 -10.36
N PHE A 133 13.12 -8.06 -10.94
CA PHE A 133 12.00 -8.53 -11.77
C PHE A 133 12.51 -9.25 -13.02
N ASN A 134 13.43 -8.64 -13.77
CA ASN A 134 13.97 -9.23 -14.99
C ASN A 134 14.70 -10.54 -14.72
N ARG A 135 15.43 -10.66 -13.60
CA ARG A 135 16.05 -11.91 -13.17
C ARG A 135 15.01 -12.98 -12.85
N ALA A 136 13.98 -12.65 -12.09
CA ALA A 136 12.91 -13.58 -11.76
C ALA A 136 12.15 -14.04 -13.01
N TRP A 137 11.89 -13.11 -13.94
CA TRP A 137 11.27 -13.40 -15.24
C TRP A 137 12.06 -14.43 -16.04
N LYS A 138 13.37 -14.18 -16.19
CA LYS A 138 14.28 -15.11 -16.88
C LYS A 138 14.33 -16.50 -16.22
N THR A 139 14.37 -16.53 -14.88
CA THR A 139 14.42 -17.79 -14.11
C THR A 139 13.13 -18.60 -14.23
N ALA A 140 11.97 -17.96 -14.21
CA ALA A 140 10.68 -18.64 -14.32
C ALA A 140 10.37 -19.12 -15.75
N GLY A 141 10.95 -18.48 -16.75
CA GLY A 141 10.58 -18.60 -18.16
C GLY A 141 9.36 -17.75 -18.52
N PRO A 142 9.24 -17.33 -19.81
CA PRO A 142 8.28 -16.32 -20.23
C PRO A 142 6.83 -16.70 -19.93
N ASP A 143 6.40 -17.92 -20.24
CA ASP A 143 5.00 -18.33 -20.07
C ASP A 143 4.58 -18.40 -18.60
N LYS A 144 5.42 -19.00 -17.76
CA LYS A 144 5.15 -19.11 -16.33
C LYS A 144 5.20 -17.74 -15.64
N ALA A 145 6.17 -16.89 -16.00
CA ALA A 145 6.27 -15.54 -15.50
C ALA A 145 5.04 -14.71 -15.89
N ALA A 146 4.63 -14.76 -17.16
CA ALA A 146 3.44 -14.08 -17.66
C ALA A 146 2.17 -14.54 -16.95
N ALA A 147 2.00 -15.85 -16.73
CA ALA A 147 0.85 -16.38 -15.99
C ALA A 147 0.78 -15.83 -14.56
N GLN A 148 1.91 -15.77 -13.86
CA GLN A 148 1.96 -15.23 -12.50
C GLN A 148 1.77 -13.70 -12.46
N VAL A 149 2.32 -12.95 -13.43
CA VAL A 149 2.12 -11.50 -13.53
C VAL A 149 0.66 -11.19 -13.84
N ARG A 150 0.01 -11.91 -14.76
CA ARG A 150 -1.43 -11.78 -15.01
C ARG A 150 -2.25 -11.99 -13.74
N ALA A 151 -2.00 -13.08 -13.01
CA ALA A 151 -2.69 -13.36 -11.75
C ALA A 151 -2.45 -12.26 -10.69
N THR A 152 -1.24 -11.67 -10.65
CA THR A 152 -0.90 -10.56 -9.77
C THR A 152 -1.72 -9.32 -10.11
N ILE A 153 -1.77 -8.94 -11.39
CA ILE A 153 -2.54 -7.78 -11.87
C ILE A 153 -4.04 -8.01 -11.69
N GLU A 154 -4.53 -9.20 -12.01
CA GLU A 154 -5.92 -9.59 -11.82
C GLU A 154 -6.34 -9.47 -10.35
N TYR A 155 -5.51 -9.94 -9.41
CA TYR A 155 -5.79 -9.76 -7.99
C TYR A 155 -5.77 -8.32 -7.54
N LEU A 156 -4.83 -7.50 -8.05
CA LEU A 156 -4.78 -6.07 -7.73
C LEU A 156 -6.07 -5.36 -8.15
N LEU A 157 -6.47 -5.56 -9.41
CA LEU A 157 -7.58 -4.83 -10.02
C LEU A 157 -8.96 -5.41 -9.67
N PHE A 158 -9.07 -6.73 -9.67
CA PHE A 158 -10.34 -7.46 -9.62
C PHE A 158 -10.42 -8.46 -8.47
N GLY A 159 -9.57 -8.33 -7.45
CA GLY A 159 -9.60 -9.18 -6.25
C GLY A 159 -10.93 -9.06 -5.48
N PRO A 160 -11.07 -9.79 -4.35
CA PRO A 160 -12.33 -9.81 -3.60
C PRO A 160 -12.85 -8.41 -3.27
N GLU A 161 -14.13 -8.16 -3.54
CA GLU A 161 -14.79 -6.86 -3.26
C GLU A 161 -14.79 -6.51 -1.76
N SER A 162 -14.71 -7.52 -0.91
CA SER A 162 -14.57 -7.35 0.54
C SER A 162 -13.21 -6.75 0.97
N LEU A 163 -12.23 -6.69 0.07
CA LEU A 163 -10.90 -6.13 0.32
C LEU A 163 -10.74 -4.80 -0.43
N LYS A 164 -10.38 -3.76 0.29
CA LYS A 164 -10.03 -2.47 -0.30
C LYS A 164 -8.75 -2.60 -1.14
N LEU A 165 -8.53 -1.68 -2.07
CA LEU A 165 -7.38 -1.68 -2.97
C LEU A 165 -6.05 -1.66 -2.19
N GLU A 166 -5.96 -0.85 -1.15
CA GLU A 166 -4.78 -0.74 -0.29
C GLU A 166 -4.43 -2.05 0.43
N ASP A 167 -5.42 -2.84 0.81
CA ASP A 167 -5.21 -4.14 1.44
C ASP A 167 -4.80 -5.19 0.40
N ARG A 168 -5.39 -5.17 -0.81
CA ARG A 168 -4.96 -6.02 -1.93
C ARG A 168 -3.50 -5.72 -2.31
N MET A 169 -3.15 -4.44 -2.37
CA MET A 169 -1.77 -4.02 -2.63
C MET A 169 -0.81 -4.46 -1.52
N THR A 170 -1.21 -4.34 -0.25
CA THR A 170 -0.43 -4.85 0.90
C THR A 170 -0.16 -6.35 0.78
N HIS A 171 -1.17 -7.16 0.45
CA HIS A 171 -1.01 -8.60 0.26
C HIS A 171 0.02 -8.94 -0.82
N LEU A 172 0.04 -8.18 -1.91
CA LEU A 172 0.97 -8.39 -3.03
C LEU A 172 2.39 -7.91 -2.70
N VAL A 173 2.54 -6.79 -1.99
CA VAL A 173 3.86 -6.25 -1.62
C VAL A 173 4.51 -7.11 -0.54
N ASP A 174 3.80 -7.43 0.51
CA ASP A 174 4.33 -8.18 1.66
C ASP A 174 4.39 -9.69 1.42
N GLY A 175 3.73 -10.18 0.36
CA GLY A 175 3.70 -11.60 0.03
C GLY A 175 2.93 -12.43 1.06
N THR A 176 2.02 -11.81 1.81
CA THR A 176 1.26 -12.48 2.89
C THR A 176 0.31 -13.55 2.38
N LYS A 177 -0.07 -13.51 1.11
CA LYS A 177 -0.90 -14.51 0.48
C LYS A 177 -0.06 -15.41 -0.42
N LYS A 178 0.17 -16.65 0.03
CA LYS A 178 0.95 -17.64 -0.74
C LYS A 178 0.35 -17.87 -2.14
N GLY A 179 1.21 -17.89 -3.16
CA GLY A 179 0.83 -18.14 -4.55
C GLY A 179 0.31 -16.91 -5.31
N LEU A 180 0.12 -15.76 -4.64
CA LEU A 180 -0.18 -14.49 -5.29
C LEU A 180 1.09 -13.61 -5.29
N GLY A 181 1.32 -12.96 -6.39
CA GLY A 181 2.45 -12.04 -6.56
C GLY A 181 3.65 -12.69 -7.24
N PHE A 182 4.09 -12.06 -8.31
CA PHE A 182 5.34 -12.41 -8.98
C PHE A 182 6.52 -11.76 -8.23
N PRO A 183 7.67 -12.46 -8.08
CA PRO A 183 8.85 -11.89 -7.42
C PRO A 183 9.26 -10.55 -8.03
N SER A 184 9.50 -9.55 -7.19
CA SER A 184 9.86 -8.18 -7.58
C SER A 184 8.81 -7.41 -8.42
N PHE A 185 7.62 -7.97 -8.68
CA PHE A 185 6.48 -7.22 -9.16
C PHE A 185 5.75 -6.63 -7.94
N LYS A 186 6.35 -5.59 -7.36
CA LYS A 186 5.97 -4.99 -6.08
C LYS A 186 5.46 -3.56 -6.26
N GLU A 187 5.56 -2.74 -5.23
CA GLU A 187 5.00 -1.39 -5.14
C GLU A 187 5.12 -0.59 -6.45
N SER A 188 6.32 -0.48 -7.02
CA SER A 188 6.53 0.34 -8.23
C SER A 188 5.72 -0.15 -9.43
N LEU A 189 5.75 -1.47 -9.71
CA LEU A 189 5.03 -2.03 -10.85
C LEU A 189 3.53 -2.12 -10.60
N LEU A 190 3.10 -2.37 -9.36
CA LEU A 190 1.69 -2.34 -8.98
C LEU A 190 1.11 -0.93 -9.11
N THR A 191 1.82 0.09 -8.61
CA THR A 191 1.40 1.49 -8.78
C THR A 191 1.37 1.89 -10.26
N LYS A 192 2.34 1.44 -11.06
CA LYS A 192 2.35 1.69 -12.52
C LYS A 192 1.12 1.09 -13.21
N VAL A 193 0.65 -0.10 -12.80
CA VAL A 193 -0.62 -0.66 -13.30
C VAL A 193 -1.78 0.29 -12.99
N LEU A 194 -1.86 0.81 -11.76
CA LEU A 194 -2.91 1.74 -11.37
C LEU A 194 -2.85 3.06 -12.14
N CYS A 195 -1.65 3.58 -12.43
CA CYS A 195 -1.47 4.80 -13.24
C CYS A 195 -1.98 4.67 -14.69
N VAL A 196 -2.06 3.45 -15.22
CA VAL A 196 -2.60 3.22 -16.58
C VAL A 196 -4.09 2.92 -16.56
N VAL A 197 -4.58 2.21 -15.54
CA VAL A 197 -5.98 1.77 -15.46
C VAL A 197 -6.89 2.85 -14.85
N GLU A 198 -6.37 3.60 -13.91
CA GLU A 198 -7.08 4.71 -13.24
C GLU A 198 -6.26 6.01 -13.34
N PRO A 199 -6.00 6.54 -14.56
CA PRO A 199 -5.12 7.70 -14.77
C PRO A 199 -5.64 8.97 -14.12
N GLU A 200 -6.96 9.07 -13.89
CA GLU A 200 -7.61 10.19 -13.21
C GLU A 200 -7.49 10.11 -11.67
N ARG A 201 -6.96 9.00 -11.16
CA ARG A 201 -6.80 8.78 -9.73
C ARG A 201 -5.35 8.68 -9.30
N PHE A 202 -4.51 7.98 -10.07
CA PHE A 202 -3.14 7.65 -9.67
C PHE A 202 -2.09 8.50 -10.37
N LEU A 203 -1.33 9.26 -9.54
CA LEU A 203 -0.14 9.97 -9.99
C LEU A 203 0.98 8.96 -10.34
N PRO A 204 1.74 9.19 -11.43
CA PRO A 204 2.87 8.35 -11.81
C PRO A 204 4.10 8.49 -10.90
N ILE A 205 3.86 8.51 -9.61
CA ILE A 205 4.85 8.48 -8.53
C ILE A 205 4.77 7.11 -7.88
N VAL A 206 5.62 6.20 -8.33
CA VAL A 206 5.46 4.75 -8.11
C VAL A 206 5.91 4.22 -6.76
N LYS A 207 6.61 5.02 -5.95
CA LYS A 207 7.09 4.62 -4.62
C LYS A 207 6.68 5.59 -3.54
N TYR A 208 6.38 5.03 -2.38
CA TYR A 208 6.12 5.82 -1.18
C TYR A 208 7.42 6.36 -0.56
N THR A 209 8.43 5.49 -0.35
CA THR A 209 9.64 5.79 0.45
C THR A 209 10.90 6.04 -0.37
N ALA A 210 10.81 6.26 -1.70
CA ALA A 210 12.01 6.59 -2.47
C ALA A 210 12.64 7.89 -1.92
N ALA A 211 13.96 7.87 -1.71
CA ALA A 211 14.70 9.02 -1.17
C ALA A 211 14.71 10.23 -2.11
N ALA A 212 14.53 9.99 -3.40
CA ALA A 212 14.36 11.03 -4.41
C ALA A 212 13.10 10.73 -5.24
N GLY A 213 12.11 11.61 -5.15
CA GLY A 213 10.88 11.53 -5.92
C GLY A 213 9.83 10.53 -5.40
N GLY A 214 9.95 10.05 -4.17
CA GLY A 214 8.91 9.27 -3.52
C GLY A 214 7.79 10.15 -2.97
N LYS A 215 6.58 9.57 -2.80
CA LYS A 215 5.41 10.33 -2.33
C LYS A 215 5.67 11.01 -0.98
N LYS A 216 6.34 10.31 -0.04
CA LYS A 216 6.68 10.86 1.27
C LYS A 216 7.63 12.06 1.17
N GLU A 217 8.66 11.96 0.35
CA GLU A 217 9.63 13.05 0.14
C GLU A 217 8.96 14.25 -0.54
N LEU A 218 8.17 14.02 -1.60
CA LEU A 218 7.48 15.08 -2.32
C LEU A 218 6.45 15.80 -1.44
N THR A 219 5.68 15.05 -0.63
CA THR A 219 4.73 15.65 0.30
C THR A 219 5.43 16.54 1.32
N LYS A 220 6.59 16.10 1.84
CA LYS A 220 7.37 16.91 2.76
C LYS A 220 7.99 18.14 2.09
N ALA A 221 8.58 17.97 0.91
CA ALA A 221 9.28 19.05 0.22
C ALA A 221 8.33 20.16 -0.30
N VAL A 222 7.16 19.77 -0.83
CA VAL A 222 6.23 20.71 -1.48
C VAL A 222 5.20 21.26 -0.50
N PHE A 223 4.63 20.41 0.36
CA PHE A 223 3.52 20.75 1.24
C PHE A 223 3.91 20.85 2.72
N GLU A 224 5.15 20.57 3.06
CA GLU A 224 5.68 20.57 4.43
C GLU A 224 4.96 19.58 5.38
N LEU A 225 4.24 18.59 4.82
CA LEU A 225 3.57 17.56 5.57
C LEU A 225 4.47 16.33 5.77
N ASP A 226 4.53 15.85 7.00
CA ASP A 226 5.20 14.61 7.34
C ASP A 226 4.23 13.44 7.23
N LEU A 227 4.57 12.46 6.39
CA LEU A 227 3.80 11.23 6.27
C LEU A 227 4.35 10.12 7.18
N PRO A 228 3.49 9.19 7.67
CA PRO A 228 3.90 8.09 8.54
C PRO A 228 5.05 7.26 7.97
N PRO A 229 5.88 6.62 8.81
CA PRO A 229 6.84 5.63 8.36
C PRO A 229 6.14 4.33 7.93
N VAL A 230 6.79 3.53 7.09
CA VAL A 230 6.29 2.19 6.74
C VAL A 230 6.44 1.26 7.94
N GLU A 231 5.39 0.52 8.24
CA GLU A 231 5.33 -0.51 9.26
C GLU A 231 4.71 -1.81 8.71
N LYS A 232 4.94 -2.93 9.41
CA LYS A 232 4.46 -4.24 8.92
C LYS A 232 2.95 -4.46 9.09
N SER A 233 2.32 -3.81 10.05
CA SER A 233 0.93 -4.12 10.44
C SER A 233 -0.04 -2.96 10.30
N ALA A 234 0.35 -1.77 10.72
CA ALA A 234 -0.51 -0.58 10.71
C ALA A 234 -0.33 0.22 9.41
N TRP A 235 0.82 0.86 9.30
CA TRP A 235 1.21 1.70 8.16
C TRP A 235 1.88 0.88 7.06
N THR A 236 1.17 -0.08 6.49
CA THR A 236 1.70 -0.96 5.43
C THR A 236 1.99 -0.19 4.15
N VAL A 237 2.91 -0.70 3.33
CA VAL A 237 3.27 -0.07 2.05
C VAL A 237 2.05 0.12 1.15
N GLY A 238 1.15 -0.87 1.07
CA GLY A 238 -0.04 -0.77 0.23
C GLY A 238 -0.98 0.34 0.67
N ARG A 239 -1.27 0.47 1.98
CA ARG A 239 -2.07 1.56 2.53
C ARG A 239 -1.44 2.91 2.27
N LEU A 240 -0.16 3.05 2.62
CA LEU A 240 0.56 4.30 2.45
C LEU A 240 0.67 4.71 0.98
N ALA A 241 0.90 3.77 0.05
CA ALA A 241 0.97 4.06 -1.38
C ALA A 241 -0.36 4.60 -1.94
N VAL A 242 -1.51 4.07 -1.50
CA VAL A 242 -2.83 4.51 -1.93
C VAL A 242 -3.23 5.80 -1.23
N TRP A 243 -3.15 5.87 0.10
CA TRP A 243 -3.60 7.04 0.85
C TRP A 243 -2.76 8.29 0.58
N SER A 244 -1.44 8.16 0.42
CA SER A 244 -0.60 9.29 0.00
C SER A 244 -0.86 9.74 -1.43
N ASN A 245 -1.27 8.83 -2.29
CA ASN A 245 -1.71 9.17 -3.64
C ASN A 245 -2.97 10.05 -3.61
N ASP A 246 -3.99 9.60 -2.86
CA ASP A 246 -5.27 10.30 -2.75
C ASP A 246 -5.09 11.66 -2.03
N LEU A 247 -4.19 11.73 -1.04
CA LEU A 247 -3.80 12.99 -0.39
C LEU A 247 -3.13 13.95 -1.39
N LEU A 248 -2.09 13.51 -2.10
CA LEU A 248 -1.38 14.36 -3.08
C LEU A 248 -2.33 14.87 -4.17
N ARG A 249 -3.20 14.00 -4.70
CA ARG A 249 -4.23 14.40 -5.65
C ARG A 249 -5.13 15.50 -5.08
N SER A 250 -5.56 15.36 -3.83
CA SER A 250 -6.39 16.37 -3.15
C SER A 250 -5.65 17.68 -2.89
N LEU A 251 -4.35 17.62 -2.58
CA LEU A 251 -3.51 18.80 -2.34
C LEU A 251 -3.22 19.59 -3.60
N ILE A 252 -3.04 18.92 -4.74
CA ILE A 252 -2.80 19.56 -6.05
C ILE A 252 -4.09 20.15 -6.60
N GLY A 253 -5.24 19.56 -6.29
CA GLY A 253 -6.53 20.00 -6.84
C GLY A 253 -6.68 19.68 -8.32
N ASN A 254 -7.43 20.55 -9.03
CA ASN A 254 -7.76 20.40 -10.45
C ASN A 254 -7.11 21.48 -11.34
N GLU A 255 -6.11 22.17 -10.84
CA GLU A 255 -5.45 23.28 -11.53
C GLU A 255 -4.58 22.79 -12.70
N LEU A 256 -4.09 21.57 -12.62
CA LEU A 256 -3.26 20.94 -13.65
C LEU A 256 -4.10 20.08 -14.60
N PRO A 257 -3.73 19.99 -15.88
CA PRO A 257 -4.54 19.31 -16.92
C PRO A 257 -4.81 17.85 -16.64
N ASP A 258 -3.82 17.15 -16.09
CA ASP A 258 -3.91 15.73 -15.74
C ASP A 258 -2.90 15.37 -14.63
N LEU A 259 -2.96 14.13 -14.16
CA LEU A 259 -2.08 13.64 -13.09
C LEU A 259 -0.64 13.36 -13.56
N GLN A 260 -0.38 13.29 -14.86
CA GLN A 260 0.98 13.22 -15.40
C GLN A 260 1.69 14.57 -15.20
N GLU A 261 1.00 15.65 -15.57
CA GLU A 261 1.50 17.02 -15.34
C GLU A 261 1.58 17.33 -13.83
N ALA A 262 0.64 16.82 -13.05
CA ALA A 262 0.69 16.94 -11.60
C ALA A 262 1.94 16.30 -10.98
N ALA A 263 2.33 15.13 -11.45
CA ALA A 263 3.57 14.49 -11.00
C ALA A 263 4.83 15.25 -11.46
N ARG A 264 4.83 15.80 -12.68
CA ARG A 264 5.92 16.67 -13.18
C ARG A 264 6.03 17.93 -12.34
N PHE A 265 4.90 18.57 -12.05
CA PHE A 265 4.83 19.74 -11.17
C PHE A 265 5.46 19.44 -9.81
N LEU A 266 5.09 18.35 -9.14
CA LEU A 266 5.65 17.99 -7.83
C LEU A 266 7.18 17.80 -7.88
N GLN A 267 7.69 17.16 -8.94
CA GLN A 267 9.14 16.97 -9.13
C GLN A 267 9.87 18.29 -9.39
N TRP A 268 9.25 19.20 -10.12
CA TRP A 268 9.78 20.55 -10.37
C TRP A 268 9.68 21.42 -9.12
N ALA A 269 8.52 21.48 -8.46
CA ALA A 269 8.25 22.33 -7.31
C ALA A 269 9.19 22.07 -6.13
N LYS A 270 9.58 20.81 -5.89
CA LYS A 270 10.53 20.47 -4.82
C LYS A 270 11.92 21.07 -5.03
N THR A 271 12.28 21.42 -6.26
CA THR A 271 13.60 22.03 -6.58
C THR A 271 13.58 23.55 -6.49
N GLN A 272 12.40 24.14 -6.35
CA GLN A 272 12.28 25.59 -6.26
C GLN A 272 12.72 26.10 -4.88
N PRO A 273 13.39 27.24 -4.82
CA PRO A 273 13.80 27.83 -3.54
C PRO A 273 12.57 28.10 -2.67
N VAL A 274 12.69 27.83 -1.37
CA VAL A 274 11.71 28.29 -0.40
C VAL A 274 11.79 29.80 -0.37
N LEU A 275 10.81 30.48 -0.95
CA LEU A 275 10.71 31.94 -0.84
C LEU A 275 10.54 32.25 0.64
N SER A 276 11.61 32.76 1.26
CA SER A 276 11.54 33.28 2.61
C SER A 276 10.53 34.44 2.56
N ALA A 277 9.44 34.33 3.32
CA ALA A 277 8.52 35.42 3.52
C ALA A 277 9.34 36.64 4.06
N SER A 278 9.42 37.69 3.26
CA SER A 278 10.07 38.93 3.61
C SER A 278 9.24 39.69 4.64
#